data_9f52823a197ce88962cf8b3cc159d0a1
#
_entry.id   9f52823a197ce88962cf8b3cc159d0a1
#
_cell.length_a   1.000
_cell.length_b   1.000
_cell.length_c   1.000
_cell.angle_alpha   90.00
_cell.angle_beta   90.00
_cell.angle_gamma   90.00
#
_symmetry.space_group_name_H-M   'P 1'
#
loop_
_entity.id
_entity.type
_entity.pdbx_description
1 polymer ?
#
loop_
_entity_poly.entity_id
_entity_poly.type
_entity_poly.pdbx_seq_one_letter_code
_entity_poly.pdbx_strand_id
1 'polypeptide(L)'
;PPPPPGGGARVTPAGGRVVDVGGHPHVESLCLASDVLVTDYSPLMFDYAGLDRPIVLHAAEPEAYEDARGTYVDLRSFPPGPVARDEDELIGVFAGGDWQGARSARLRAAFRERFCPYDDGRAAERVVRRVVLGQTQLPPVVPLDARRPPAAAVARSPLTTVPRPDAPRTFGDGL
;
A
#
# COMPACT_ATOMS: atom_id res chain seq x y z
N PRO A 1 -14.60 -33.24 -6.04
CA PRO A 1 -14.06 -32.20 -5.18
C PRO A 1 -13.59 -31.05 -6.07
N PRO A 2 -13.86 -29.76 -5.71
CA PRO A 2 -13.35 -28.65 -6.46
C PRO A 2 -11.83 -28.62 -6.35
N PRO A 3 -11.08 -28.15 -7.37
CA PRO A 3 -9.65 -28.00 -7.28
C PRO A 3 -9.31 -26.99 -6.17
N PRO A 4 -8.14 -27.15 -5.49
CA PRO A 4 -7.73 -26.20 -4.45
C PRO A 4 -7.58 -24.81 -5.03
N PRO A 5 -7.96 -23.74 -4.29
CA PRO A 5 -7.85 -22.37 -4.77
C PRO A 5 -6.37 -22.01 -4.98
N GLY A 6 -6.10 -21.59 -6.22
CA GLY A 6 -4.98 -20.69 -6.55
C GLY A 6 -3.59 -21.23 -6.28
N GLY A 7 -3.07 -22.04 -7.20
CA GLY A 7 -1.62 -22.07 -7.43
C GLY A 7 -1.18 -20.73 -8.00
N GLY A 8 -1.00 -19.71 -7.16
CA GLY A 8 -0.32 -18.49 -7.55
C GLY A 8 1.05 -18.87 -8.12
N ALA A 9 1.39 -18.32 -9.26
CA ALA A 9 2.71 -18.49 -9.85
C ALA A 9 3.75 -18.16 -8.79
N ARG A 10 4.57 -19.15 -8.40
CA ARG A 10 5.69 -18.90 -7.50
C ARG A 10 6.64 -17.96 -8.23
N VAL A 11 6.68 -16.72 -7.76
CA VAL A 11 7.69 -15.78 -8.21
C VAL A 11 9.04 -16.32 -7.79
N THR A 12 9.83 -16.81 -8.74
CA THR A 12 11.20 -17.25 -8.47
C THR A 12 12.05 -15.99 -8.23
N PRO A 13 12.63 -15.79 -7.05
CA PRO A 13 13.40 -14.59 -6.77
C PRO A 13 14.60 -14.48 -7.68
N ALA A 14 14.60 -13.53 -8.59
CA ALA A 14 15.80 -13.17 -9.33
C ALA A 14 16.70 -12.33 -8.41
N GLY A 15 17.77 -12.92 -7.89
CA GLY A 15 18.84 -12.19 -7.22
C GLY A 15 18.58 -11.75 -5.77
N GLY A 16 17.78 -12.46 -4.97
CA GLY A 16 17.71 -12.26 -3.51
C GLY A 16 17.00 -10.99 -3.02
N ARG A 17 16.39 -10.21 -3.91
CA ARG A 17 15.68 -8.96 -3.57
C ARG A 17 14.17 -9.12 -3.44
N VAL A 18 13.61 -10.22 -3.91
CA VAL A 18 12.19 -10.54 -3.82
C VAL A 18 12.00 -11.62 -2.75
N VAL A 19 11.13 -11.37 -1.81
CA VAL A 19 10.75 -12.33 -0.77
C VAL A 19 9.28 -12.65 -0.93
N ASP A 20 8.95 -13.92 -1.15
CA ASP A 20 7.57 -14.40 -1.13
C ASP A 20 7.08 -14.45 0.32
N VAL A 21 6.12 -13.61 0.64
CA VAL A 21 5.48 -13.52 1.95
C VAL A 21 4.03 -14.00 1.95
N GLY A 22 3.59 -14.65 0.86
CA GLY A 22 2.20 -15.13 0.71
C GLY A 22 1.76 -16.10 1.80
N GLY A 23 2.69 -16.79 2.45
CA GLY A 23 2.42 -17.66 3.60
C GLY A 23 2.54 -16.98 4.97
N HIS A 24 2.82 -15.69 5.03
CA HIS A 24 2.97 -15.00 6.32
C HIS A 24 1.61 -14.82 7.01
N PRO A 25 1.46 -15.24 8.30
CA PRO A 25 0.15 -15.30 8.95
C PRO A 25 -0.43 -13.93 9.35
N HIS A 26 0.41 -12.89 9.42
CA HIS A 26 0.03 -11.57 9.94
C HIS A 26 0.36 -10.46 8.94
N VAL A 27 -0.63 -10.05 8.14
CA VAL A 27 -0.47 -8.98 7.15
C VAL A 27 -0.10 -7.64 7.78
N GLU A 28 -0.55 -7.37 8.99
CA GLU A 28 -0.25 -6.16 9.75
C GLU A 28 1.25 -6.02 10.01
N SER A 29 1.93 -7.14 10.29
CA SER A 29 3.40 -7.15 10.47
C SER A 29 4.13 -6.78 9.20
N LEU A 30 3.63 -7.23 8.03
CA LEU A 30 4.17 -6.84 6.73
C LEU A 30 3.94 -5.37 6.45
N CYS A 31 2.75 -4.86 6.74
CA CYS A 31 2.45 -3.42 6.64
C CYS A 31 3.40 -2.58 7.50
N LEU A 32 3.64 -2.99 8.74
CA LEU A 32 4.57 -2.29 9.63
C LEU A 32 6.02 -2.34 9.15
N ALA A 33 6.42 -3.40 8.45
CA ALA A 33 7.78 -3.58 7.93
C ALA A 33 8.03 -2.86 6.60
N SER A 34 6.97 -2.54 5.83
CA SER A 34 7.08 -1.95 4.49
C SER A 34 7.14 -0.42 4.53
N ASP A 35 7.85 0.19 3.60
CA ASP A 35 7.95 1.66 3.46
C ASP A 35 6.92 2.21 2.45
N VAL A 36 6.38 1.36 1.58
CA VAL A 36 5.37 1.68 0.58
C VAL A 36 4.49 0.46 0.33
N LEU A 37 3.21 0.69 0.11
CA LEU A 37 2.26 -0.32 -0.36
C LEU A 37 2.02 -0.13 -1.85
N VAL A 38 2.21 -1.18 -2.64
CA VAL A 38 1.68 -1.27 -4.00
C VAL A 38 0.51 -2.24 -3.96
N THR A 39 -0.65 -1.81 -4.37
CA THR A 39 -1.87 -2.62 -4.32
C THR A 39 -2.80 -2.26 -5.48
N ASP A 40 -3.77 -3.12 -5.71
CA ASP A 40 -4.88 -2.90 -6.62
C ASP A 40 -6.10 -2.27 -5.90
N TYR A 41 -7.28 -2.84 -6.07
CA TYR A 41 -8.52 -2.43 -5.40
C TYR A 41 -8.68 -3.03 -4.00
N SER A 42 -7.63 -3.62 -3.45
CA SER A 42 -7.67 -4.29 -2.15
C SER A 42 -7.99 -3.31 -1.00
N PRO A 43 -8.88 -3.68 -0.06
CA PRO A 43 -9.18 -2.88 1.11
C PRO A 43 -7.98 -2.68 2.05
N LEU A 44 -6.89 -3.40 1.87
CA LEU A 44 -5.65 -3.23 2.65
C LEU A 44 -5.13 -1.78 2.61
N MET A 45 -5.48 -1.02 1.56
CA MET A 45 -5.11 0.40 1.47
C MET A 45 -5.65 1.24 2.63
N PHE A 46 -6.82 0.90 3.18
CA PHE A 46 -7.41 1.63 4.32
C PHE A 46 -6.61 1.38 5.60
N ASP A 47 -6.25 0.13 5.86
CA ASP A 47 -5.43 -0.24 7.02
C ASP A 47 -4.04 0.39 6.92
N TYR A 48 -3.44 0.33 5.73
CA TYR A 48 -2.12 0.90 5.48
C TYR A 48 -2.09 2.43 5.56
N ALA A 49 -3.18 3.09 5.17
CA ALA A 49 -3.31 4.55 5.26
C ALA A 49 -3.15 5.06 6.71
N GLY A 50 -3.54 4.25 7.70
CA GLY A 50 -3.33 4.55 9.11
C GLY A 50 -1.86 4.78 9.48
N LEU A 51 -0.92 4.19 8.74
CA LEU A 51 0.53 4.31 8.96
C LEU A 51 1.13 5.61 8.40
N ASP A 52 0.37 6.37 7.61
CA ASP A 52 0.84 7.57 6.90
C ASP A 52 2.06 7.33 6.00
N ARG A 53 2.11 6.16 5.39
CA ARG A 53 3.16 5.78 4.43
C ARG A 53 2.62 5.81 3.00
N PRO A 54 3.49 5.98 1.99
CA PRO A 54 3.07 6.02 0.60
C PRO A 54 2.28 4.79 0.14
N ILE A 55 1.25 5.02 -0.67
CA ILE A 55 0.47 3.99 -1.35
C ILE A 55 0.51 4.30 -2.83
N VAL A 56 0.73 3.28 -3.64
CA VAL A 56 0.64 3.33 -5.11
C VAL A 56 -0.40 2.34 -5.55
N LEU A 57 -1.38 2.79 -6.32
CA LEU A 57 -2.37 1.90 -6.92
C LEU A 57 -1.87 1.39 -8.27
N HIS A 58 -1.92 0.08 -8.48
CA HIS A 58 -1.76 -0.56 -9.77
C HIS A 58 -3.12 -1.07 -10.22
N ALA A 59 -3.83 -0.27 -11.01
CA ALA A 59 -5.22 -0.47 -11.39
C ALA A 59 -5.34 -0.54 -12.93
N ALA A 60 -5.10 -1.72 -13.50
CA ALA A 60 -5.04 -1.92 -14.94
C ALA A 60 -6.38 -1.69 -15.65
N GLU A 61 -7.49 -2.10 -15.04
CA GLU A 61 -8.82 -2.06 -15.67
C GLU A 61 -9.90 -1.63 -14.67
N PRO A 62 -9.96 -0.33 -14.31
CA PRO A 62 -10.87 0.15 -13.28
C PRO A 62 -12.35 -0.06 -13.67
N GLU A 63 -12.72 0.13 -14.94
CA GLU A 63 -14.08 -0.05 -15.42
C GLU A 63 -14.52 -1.52 -15.35
N ALA A 64 -13.69 -2.44 -15.81
CA ALA A 64 -13.99 -3.87 -15.77
C ALA A 64 -14.12 -4.40 -14.35
N TYR A 65 -13.33 -3.88 -13.41
CA TYR A 65 -13.43 -4.24 -11.99
C TYR A 65 -14.73 -3.71 -11.37
N GLU A 66 -15.10 -2.47 -11.68
CA GLU A 66 -16.33 -1.83 -11.20
C GLU A 66 -17.57 -2.58 -11.71
N ASP A 67 -17.60 -2.95 -12.99
CA ASP A 67 -18.69 -3.71 -13.62
C ASP A 67 -18.83 -5.12 -13.03
N ALA A 68 -17.71 -5.77 -12.71
CA ALA A 68 -17.71 -7.16 -12.25
C ALA A 68 -17.99 -7.32 -10.75
N ARG A 69 -17.53 -6.39 -9.91
CA ARG A 69 -17.57 -6.51 -8.44
C ARG A 69 -18.22 -5.34 -7.73
N GLY A 70 -18.31 -4.20 -8.39
CA GLY A 70 -18.70 -2.93 -7.77
C GLY A 70 -17.62 -2.41 -6.83
N THR A 71 -17.59 -1.10 -6.64
CA THR A 71 -16.72 -0.45 -5.67
C THR A 71 -17.54 0.42 -4.74
N TYR A 72 -17.34 0.30 -3.43
CA TYR A 72 -17.97 1.19 -2.44
C TYR A 72 -17.32 2.58 -2.40
N VAL A 73 -16.14 2.70 -3.00
CA VAL A 73 -15.33 3.93 -3.00
C VAL A 73 -14.85 4.18 -4.42
N ASP A 74 -15.14 5.36 -4.92
CA ASP A 74 -14.57 5.82 -6.18
C ASP A 74 -13.10 6.22 -5.98
N LEU A 75 -12.21 5.29 -6.25
CA LEU A 75 -10.76 5.51 -6.16
C LEU A 75 -10.20 6.46 -7.23
N ARG A 76 -10.99 6.81 -8.25
CA ARG A 76 -10.62 7.85 -9.22
C ARG A 76 -10.71 9.23 -8.61
N SER A 77 -11.77 9.45 -7.82
CA SER A 77 -11.98 10.73 -7.12
C SER A 77 -11.15 10.87 -5.84
N PHE A 78 -10.88 9.74 -5.16
CA PHE A 78 -10.19 9.73 -3.87
C PHE A 78 -9.08 8.66 -3.81
N PRO A 79 -8.07 8.73 -4.70
CA PRO A 79 -6.96 7.78 -4.62
C PRO A 79 -6.07 8.07 -3.41
N PRO A 80 -5.55 7.03 -2.71
CA PRO A 80 -4.62 7.20 -1.59
C PRO A 80 -3.22 7.67 -2.01
N GLY A 81 -2.92 7.63 -3.30
CA GLY A 81 -1.63 7.99 -3.88
C GLY A 81 -1.64 7.94 -5.41
N PRO A 82 -0.49 7.91 -6.08
CA PRO A 82 -0.39 7.75 -7.52
C PRO A 82 -1.09 6.49 -8.00
N VAL A 83 -1.67 6.56 -9.20
CA VAL A 83 -2.31 5.43 -9.88
C VAL A 83 -1.50 5.11 -11.13
N ALA A 84 -1.10 3.85 -11.27
CA ALA A 84 -0.47 3.29 -12.46
C ALA A 84 -1.42 2.27 -13.10
N ARG A 85 -1.60 2.34 -14.42
CA ARG A 85 -2.51 1.48 -15.18
C ARG A 85 -1.81 0.26 -15.75
N ASP A 86 -0.51 0.36 -15.92
CA ASP A 86 0.35 -0.70 -16.44
C ASP A 86 1.70 -0.72 -15.72
N GLU A 87 2.55 -1.67 -16.11
CA GLU A 87 3.87 -1.86 -15.50
C GLU A 87 4.82 -0.69 -15.80
N ASP A 88 4.75 -0.12 -17.00
CA ASP A 88 5.62 1.00 -17.40
C ASP A 88 5.28 2.26 -16.59
N GLU A 89 3.99 2.56 -16.40
CA GLU A 89 3.54 3.63 -15.52
C GLU A 89 3.98 3.38 -14.07
N LEU A 90 3.86 2.14 -13.58
CA LEU A 90 4.29 1.78 -12.23
C LEU A 90 5.80 2.00 -12.04
N ILE A 91 6.60 1.53 -12.99
CA ILE A 91 8.05 1.77 -12.98
C ILE A 91 8.34 3.28 -13.02
N GLY A 92 7.62 4.04 -13.86
CA GLY A 92 7.73 5.49 -13.95
C GLY A 92 7.47 6.21 -12.63
N VAL A 93 6.43 5.81 -11.89
CA VAL A 93 6.09 6.36 -10.57
C VAL A 93 7.25 6.19 -9.58
N PHE A 94 7.92 5.03 -9.60
CA PHE A 94 9.06 4.78 -8.71
C PHE A 94 10.32 5.48 -9.19
N ALA A 95 10.64 5.41 -10.47
CA ALA A 95 11.84 6.02 -11.05
C ALA A 95 11.82 7.56 -10.97
N GLY A 96 10.63 8.17 -11.13
CA GLY A 96 10.43 9.61 -11.03
C GLY A 96 10.34 10.12 -9.59
N GLY A 97 10.17 9.23 -8.61
CA GLY A 97 10.00 9.62 -7.21
C GLY A 97 8.59 10.13 -6.86
N ASP A 98 7.63 10.00 -7.76
CA ASP A 98 6.26 10.50 -7.58
C ASP A 98 5.54 9.85 -6.40
N TRP A 99 5.90 8.60 -6.08
CA TRP A 99 5.34 7.84 -4.95
C TRP A 99 5.54 8.51 -3.58
N GLN A 100 6.60 9.31 -3.42
CA GLN A 100 6.92 10.04 -2.18
C GLN A 100 6.87 11.57 -2.35
N GLY A 101 6.47 12.05 -3.52
CA GLY A 101 6.40 13.47 -3.85
C GLY A 101 5.26 14.21 -3.12
N ALA A 102 5.26 15.54 -3.22
CA ALA A 102 4.26 16.40 -2.58
C ALA A 102 2.81 16.08 -3.03
N ARG A 103 2.62 15.63 -4.28
CA ARG A 103 1.31 15.19 -4.77
C ARG A 103 0.83 13.94 -4.03
N SER A 104 1.69 12.93 -3.91
CA SER A 104 1.39 11.69 -3.16
C SER A 104 1.04 12.00 -1.70
N ALA A 105 1.80 12.89 -1.06
CA ALA A 105 1.51 13.30 0.32
C ALA A 105 0.13 13.97 0.46
N ARG A 106 -0.27 14.83 -0.48
CA ARG A 106 -1.61 15.46 -0.48
C ARG A 106 -2.74 14.44 -0.68
N LEU A 107 -2.58 13.53 -1.64
CA LEU A 107 -3.58 12.47 -1.89
C LEU A 107 -3.77 11.60 -0.65
N ARG A 108 -2.68 11.17 -0.04
CA ARG A 108 -2.71 10.39 1.19
C ARG A 108 -3.38 11.13 2.35
N ALA A 109 -3.07 12.41 2.53
CA ALA A 109 -3.68 13.22 3.58
C ALA A 109 -5.21 13.32 3.38
N ALA A 110 -5.67 13.62 2.16
CA ALA A 110 -7.10 13.70 1.84
C ALA A 110 -7.80 12.34 2.02
N PHE A 111 -7.16 11.24 1.63
CA PHE A 111 -7.66 9.89 1.82
C PHE A 111 -7.83 9.55 3.31
N ARG A 112 -6.82 9.85 4.13
CA ARG A 112 -6.86 9.62 5.59
C ARG A 112 -7.93 10.47 6.27
N GLU A 113 -8.07 11.72 5.89
CA GLU A 113 -9.08 12.61 6.44
C GLU A 113 -10.49 12.05 6.20
N ARG A 114 -10.73 11.49 5.02
CA ARG A 114 -12.03 10.96 4.64
C ARG A 114 -12.32 9.59 5.26
N PHE A 115 -11.36 8.67 5.22
CA PHE A 115 -11.60 7.25 5.51
C PHE A 115 -11.05 6.79 6.86
N CYS A 116 -10.07 7.50 7.44
CA CYS A 116 -9.42 7.13 8.69
C CYS A 116 -9.57 8.21 9.80
N PRO A 117 -10.71 8.95 9.89
CA PRO A 117 -10.83 10.03 10.86
C PRO A 117 -10.77 9.54 12.32
N TYR A 118 -11.12 8.27 12.57
CA TYR A 118 -11.18 7.68 13.91
C TYR A 118 -10.01 6.75 14.25
N ASP A 119 -9.06 6.55 13.34
CA ASP A 119 -7.96 5.59 13.47
C ASP A 119 -6.74 6.22 14.17
N ASP A 120 -6.95 6.61 15.42
CA ASP A 120 -5.97 7.28 16.28
C ASP A 120 -5.26 6.32 17.26
N GLY A 121 -5.39 5.01 17.06
CA GLY A 121 -4.87 3.97 17.95
C GLY A 121 -5.72 3.72 19.20
N ARG A 122 -6.83 4.45 19.40
CA ARG A 122 -7.73 4.32 20.56
C ARG A 122 -9.15 3.89 20.20
N ALA A 123 -9.40 3.46 18.97
CA ALA A 123 -10.72 3.05 18.51
C ALA A 123 -11.27 1.88 19.34
N ALA A 124 -10.46 0.84 19.59
CA ALA A 124 -10.84 -0.30 20.42
C ALA A 124 -11.19 0.11 21.85
N GLU A 125 -10.43 1.02 22.46
CA GLU A 125 -10.73 1.56 23.79
C GLU A 125 -12.13 2.23 23.80
N ARG A 126 -12.43 3.05 22.81
CA ARG A 126 -13.75 3.71 22.72
C ARG A 126 -14.89 2.69 22.59
N VAL A 127 -14.69 1.65 21.76
CA VAL A 127 -15.68 0.58 21.59
C VAL A 127 -15.91 -0.17 22.92
N VAL A 128 -14.86 -0.59 23.59
CA VAL A 128 -14.96 -1.29 24.89
C VAL A 128 -15.65 -0.40 25.92
N ARG A 129 -15.26 0.85 26.05
CA ARG A 129 -15.90 1.78 26.98
C ARG A 129 -17.38 1.96 26.69
N ARG A 130 -17.74 2.13 25.41
CA ARG A 130 -19.14 2.36 25.01
C ARG A 130 -20.00 1.11 25.12
N VAL A 131 -19.53 -0.01 24.55
CA VAL A 131 -20.35 -1.21 24.36
C VAL A 131 -20.31 -2.13 25.57
N VAL A 132 -19.13 -2.34 26.15
CA VAL A 132 -18.97 -3.27 27.28
C VAL A 132 -19.20 -2.60 28.61
N LEU A 133 -18.66 -1.39 28.80
CA LEU A 133 -18.72 -0.69 30.10
C LEU A 133 -19.90 0.32 30.20
N GLY A 134 -20.67 0.51 29.14
CA GLY A 134 -21.83 1.41 29.13
C GLY A 134 -21.51 2.89 29.33
N GLN A 135 -20.25 3.30 29.18
CA GLN A 135 -19.82 4.69 29.38
C GLN A 135 -20.35 5.59 28.26
N THR A 136 -20.90 6.75 28.62
CA THR A 136 -21.38 7.74 27.66
C THR A 136 -20.31 8.77 27.29
N GLN A 137 -19.39 9.06 28.21
CA GLN A 137 -18.26 9.94 27.96
C GLN A 137 -17.07 9.11 27.47
N LEU A 138 -16.67 9.33 26.21
CA LEU A 138 -15.58 8.62 25.57
C LEU A 138 -14.38 9.53 25.42
N PRO A 139 -13.16 8.98 25.42
CA PRO A 139 -11.96 9.74 25.07
C PRO A 139 -12.13 10.40 23.70
N PRO A 140 -11.78 11.69 23.56
CA PRO A 140 -11.87 12.38 22.29
C PRO A 140 -10.96 11.72 21.25
N VAL A 141 -11.35 11.82 19.98
CA VAL A 141 -10.52 11.38 18.85
C VAL A 141 -9.34 12.36 18.73
N VAL A 142 -8.14 11.81 18.63
CA VAL A 142 -6.95 12.63 18.38
C VAL A 142 -6.99 13.11 16.91
N PRO A 143 -6.95 14.43 16.65
CA PRO A 143 -6.90 14.96 15.28
C PRO A 143 -5.72 14.42 14.48
N LEU A 144 -5.86 14.31 13.15
CA LEU A 144 -4.84 13.71 12.28
C LEU A 144 -3.47 14.38 12.39
N ASP A 145 -3.43 15.69 12.52
CA ASP A 145 -2.24 16.51 12.67
C ASP A 145 -1.53 16.35 14.04
N ALA A 146 -2.30 15.93 15.05
CA ALA A 146 -1.79 15.69 16.41
C ALA A 146 -1.42 14.21 16.67
N ARG A 147 -1.66 13.31 15.71
CA ARG A 147 -1.30 11.90 15.83
C ARG A 147 0.21 11.73 15.69
N ARG A 148 0.78 10.95 16.62
CA ARG A 148 2.19 10.60 16.52
C ARG A 148 2.43 9.85 15.21
N PRO A 149 3.37 10.30 14.35
CA PRO A 149 3.75 9.52 13.18
C PRO A 149 4.26 8.15 13.64
N PRO A 150 4.01 7.07 12.88
CA PRO A 150 4.65 5.80 13.16
C PRO A 150 6.14 6.04 13.29
N ALA A 151 6.78 5.46 14.31
CA ALA A 151 8.20 5.66 14.56
C ALA A 151 8.96 5.57 13.23
N ALA A 152 9.67 6.64 12.86
CA ALA A 152 10.38 6.69 11.59
C ALA A 152 11.19 5.40 11.50
N ALA A 153 10.97 4.63 10.42
CA ALA A 153 11.84 3.51 10.14
C ALA A 153 13.27 4.03 10.24
N VAL A 154 14.07 3.40 11.07
CA VAL A 154 15.48 3.73 11.28
C VAL A 154 16.06 4.16 9.94
N ALA A 155 16.68 5.35 9.88
CA ALA A 155 17.18 5.96 8.67
C ALA A 155 17.89 4.90 7.82
N ARG A 156 17.21 4.42 6.78
CA ARG A 156 17.76 3.41 5.89
C ARG A 156 18.69 4.14 4.95
N SER A 157 19.86 3.60 4.80
CA SER A 157 20.81 4.06 3.78
C SER A 157 20.07 4.26 2.45
N PRO A 158 20.37 5.34 1.71
CA PRO A 158 19.72 5.58 0.41
C PRO A 158 19.87 4.32 -0.44
N LEU A 159 18.76 3.92 -1.08
CA LEU A 159 18.76 2.82 -2.02
C LEU A 159 19.94 3.03 -2.99
N THR A 160 20.96 2.19 -2.86
CA THR A 160 22.08 2.20 -3.78
C THR A 160 21.50 2.07 -5.18
N THR A 161 21.75 3.06 -6.01
CA THR A 161 21.32 3.12 -7.42
C THR A 161 21.57 1.77 -8.06
N VAL A 162 20.51 1.11 -8.49
CA VAL A 162 20.61 -0.17 -9.21
C VAL A 162 21.36 0.11 -10.50
N PRO A 163 22.53 -0.52 -10.76
CA PRO A 163 23.14 -0.43 -12.07
C PRO A 163 22.12 -0.97 -13.09
N ARG A 164 21.91 -0.22 -14.18
CA ARG A 164 21.14 -0.72 -15.32
C ARG A 164 21.72 -2.07 -15.73
N PRO A 165 20.92 -3.11 -16.00
CA PRO A 165 21.42 -4.30 -16.65
C PRO A 165 22.01 -3.86 -18.00
N ASP A 166 23.27 -4.27 -18.24
CA ASP A 166 23.97 -4.02 -19.49
C ASP A 166 23.10 -4.48 -20.66
N ALA A 167 23.17 -3.71 -21.75
CA ALA A 167 22.50 -3.99 -23.00
C ALA A 167 22.77 -5.45 -23.47
N PRO A 168 21.84 -6.07 -24.22
CA PRO A 168 21.95 -7.46 -24.62
C PRO A 168 23.27 -7.67 -25.38
N ARG A 169 24.09 -8.62 -24.90
CA ARG A 169 25.26 -9.07 -25.62
C ARG A 169 24.76 -9.67 -26.92
N THR A 170 25.09 -9.04 -28.03
CA THR A 170 24.96 -9.62 -29.36
C THR A 170 25.75 -10.90 -29.36
N PHE A 171 25.07 -12.04 -29.49
CA PHE A 171 25.73 -13.29 -29.85
C PHE A 171 26.30 -13.09 -31.25
N GLY A 172 27.62 -12.92 -31.32
CA GLY A 172 28.32 -12.87 -32.57
C GLY A 172 28.27 -14.23 -33.28
N ASP A 173 27.89 -14.16 -34.54
CA ASP A 173 28.04 -15.26 -35.50
C ASP A 173 29.47 -15.79 -35.45
N GLY A 174 29.59 -17.08 -35.24
CA GLY A 174 30.88 -17.80 -35.27
C GLY A 174 30.68 -19.26 -35.66
N LEU A 175 30.66 -19.50 -37.03
CA LEU A 175 31.01 -20.75 -37.74
C LEU A 175 30.43 -22.07 -37.21
#